data_20f871fa3b0217046d8c91756ebed645
#
_entry.id   20f871fa3b0217046d8c91756ebed645
#
_cell.length_a   1.000
_cell.length_b   1.000
_cell.length_c   1.000
_cell.angle_alpha   90.00
_cell.angle_beta   90.00
_cell.angle_gamma   90.00
#
_symmetry.space_group_name_H-M   'P 1'
#
loop_
_entity.id
_entity.type
_entity.pdbx_description
1 polymer ?
#
loop_
_entity_poly.entity_id
_entity_poly.type
_entity_poly.pdbx_seq_one_letter_code
_entity_poly.pdbx_strand_id
1 'polypeptide(L)'
;MKIQARQSRVLWAALMVPGLALGGVGTVFAEEDAPGSGVATAGSSGAEGAAGSSGAEGSSSSEARVEKGDHDPFYDLVDVSGKRPGDVVKIQDAPYSRVFGNLDYKLPNSVHKIMYTSTTQTGQKVPVTGYVVEPVVKWKGKGPRPTVVVGRGTVGQGDQCAPSRNWPLDNQPNPIASERAVALEGMYDWVFANQGVRVVVTDYVGMGTAGVHTYMNRLDQAHAMIDAARATRNLVEEKGGDFGKVSFYGHSQGGGAAAAAIETIGAYAPELDPAGAYASAPPADLDAVQRNIDGSDLVGAIGFTINGLLERYPELQADLEANLNDRGKVALEDLKTMCTNEITEKYGHQTTSMWTKDGRSLDELLKSMPKAQAAMEAQRIGKSIPAAPVMIVSGRHDLNVEYQQAKDLARKWCAAGASVLYRDDYMAKLGDYNHFVQAISGAEFGIPFILDRFNGVPVKGACQISEKANPIGSAQGSVEGAVNLSDVAVGSSVLGSS
;
A
#
# COMPACT_ATOMS: atom_id res chain seq x y z
N MET A 1 -26.58 16.46 -5.37
CA MET A 1 -25.33 16.59 -4.61
C MET A 1 -25.48 16.24 -3.11
N LYS A 2 -26.45 16.80 -2.38
CA LYS A 2 -26.64 16.49 -0.93
C LYS A 2 -26.94 15.02 -0.59
N ILE A 3 -27.63 14.27 -1.46
CA ILE A 3 -28.02 12.88 -1.24
C ILE A 3 -26.83 11.90 -1.44
N GLN A 4 -25.95 12.16 -2.39
CA GLN A 4 -24.77 11.33 -2.65
C GLN A 4 -23.70 11.46 -1.54
N ALA A 5 -23.50 12.68 -1.04
CA ALA A 5 -22.61 12.89 0.12
C ALA A 5 -23.13 12.18 1.38
N ARG A 6 -24.45 12.02 1.52
CA ARG A 6 -25.08 11.32 2.63
C ARG A 6 -24.88 9.81 2.55
N GLN A 7 -24.95 9.22 1.35
CA GLN A 7 -24.74 7.78 1.15
C GLN A 7 -23.26 7.38 1.39
N SER A 8 -22.30 8.20 0.94
CA SER A 8 -20.88 7.97 1.22
C SER A 8 -20.58 7.97 2.72
N ARG A 9 -21.24 8.83 3.50
CA ARG A 9 -21.02 8.97 4.93
C ARG A 9 -21.62 7.84 5.76
N VAL A 10 -22.79 7.32 5.35
CA VAL A 10 -23.39 6.13 5.98
C VAL A 10 -22.48 4.91 5.73
N LEU A 11 -21.86 4.81 4.56
CA LEU A 11 -20.90 3.76 4.25
C LEU A 11 -19.68 3.83 5.18
N TRP A 12 -19.12 5.03 5.40
CA TRP A 12 -17.97 5.23 6.28
C TRP A 12 -18.27 4.95 7.75
N ALA A 13 -19.43 5.37 8.26
CA ALA A 13 -19.83 5.07 9.63
C ALA A 13 -20.01 3.57 9.85
N ALA A 14 -20.53 2.84 8.87
CA ALA A 14 -20.67 1.38 8.93
C ALA A 14 -19.31 0.64 8.82
N LEU A 15 -18.29 1.24 8.20
CA LEU A 15 -16.95 0.68 8.05
C LEU A 15 -16.04 0.92 9.26
N MET A 16 -16.28 2.02 10.02
CA MET A 16 -15.49 2.35 11.22
C MET A 16 -15.81 1.45 12.43
N VAL A 17 -17.05 1.01 12.59
CA VAL A 17 -17.49 0.25 13.78
C VAL A 17 -16.95 -1.19 13.83
N PRO A 18 -16.91 -1.98 12.74
CA PRO A 18 -16.33 -3.32 12.77
C PRO A 18 -14.80 -3.34 12.92
N GLY A 19 -14.09 -2.37 12.34
CA GLY A 19 -12.62 -2.29 12.41
C GLY A 19 -12.11 -2.03 13.83
N LEU A 20 -12.82 -1.24 14.61
CA LEU A 20 -12.50 -0.97 16.02
C LEU A 20 -12.91 -2.13 16.95
N ALA A 21 -13.95 -2.88 16.60
CA ALA A 21 -14.41 -4.02 17.39
C ALA A 21 -13.56 -5.29 17.20
N LEU A 22 -12.84 -5.41 16.08
CA LEU A 22 -12.01 -6.59 15.77
C LEU A 22 -10.57 -6.47 16.25
N GLY A 23 -10.12 -5.28 16.67
CA GLY A 23 -8.81 -5.07 17.31
C GLY A 23 -8.78 -5.38 18.81
N GLY A 24 -9.89 -5.78 19.42
CA GLY A 24 -10.06 -5.90 20.87
C GLY A 24 -10.20 -7.31 21.43
N VAL A 25 -9.60 -8.35 20.88
CA VAL A 25 -9.61 -9.69 21.51
C VAL A 25 -8.22 -10.26 21.58
N GLY A 26 -7.55 -9.98 22.66
CA GLY A 26 -6.24 -10.53 22.98
C GLY A 26 -5.69 -10.04 24.31
N THR A 27 -6.53 -9.82 25.33
CA THR A 27 -6.06 -9.70 26.71
C THR A 27 -6.31 -11.01 27.42
N VAL A 28 -5.27 -11.80 27.55
CA VAL A 28 -5.17 -12.89 28.52
C VAL A 28 -5.03 -12.25 29.88
N PHE A 29 -6.05 -12.39 30.73
CA PHE A 29 -5.91 -12.16 32.17
C PHE A 29 -5.08 -13.31 32.74
N ALA A 30 -3.86 -13.02 33.18
CA ALA A 30 -3.13 -13.86 34.08
C ALA A 30 -3.70 -13.63 35.49
N GLU A 31 -4.32 -14.61 36.03
CA GLU A 31 -4.67 -14.68 37.48
C GLU A 31 -3.60 -15.53 38.13
N GLU A 32 -2.88 -14.93 39.08
CA GLU A 32 -2.02 -15.62 40.06
C GLU A 32 -2.86 -16.46 40.97
N ASP A 33 -2.50 -17.72 41.21
CA ASP A 33 -2.39 -18.30 42.55
C ASP A 33 -1.70 -19.68 42.51
N ALA A 34 -0.70 -19.84 43.33
CA ALA A 34 0.02 -21.08 43.70
C ALA A 34 -0.63 -21.71 44.96
N PRO A 35 -0.14 -22.81 45.57
CA PRO A 35 0.61 -23.98 45.06
C PRO A 35 0.04 -25.34 45.57
N GLY A 36 0.53 -26.48 45.07
CA GLY A 36 0.25 -27.77 45.72
C GLY A 36 0.75 -29.03 44.99
N SER A 37 1.90 -29.46 45.37
CA SER A 37 2.45 -30.82 45.61
C SER A 37 1.86 -32.08 44.94
N GLY A 38 2.79 -32.95 44.43
CA GLY A 38 2.62 -34.41 44.37
C GLY A 38 3.20 -35.07 43.12
N VAL A 39 4.42 -35.48 43.16
CA VAL A 39 5.11 -36.76 43.24
C VAL A 39 4.61 -37.91 42.34
N ALA A 40 5.60 -38.50 41.65
CA ALA A 40 5.91 -39.91 41.29
C ALA A 40 5.69 -40.29 39.83
N THR A 41 6.73 -40.59 39.19
CA THR A 41 7.58 -41.78 38.90
C THR A 41 7.22 -42.60 37.67
N ALA A 42 8.23 -42.72 36.84
CA ALA A 42 8.92 -43.92 36.33
C ALA A 42 8.46 -44.58 35.03
N GLY A 43 9.47 -44.91 34.21
CA GLY A 43 9.56 -46.09 33.37
C GLY A 43 9.79 -45.78 31.87
N SER A 44 10.96 -45.71 31.36
CA SER A 44 12.04 -46.59 30.94
C SER A 44 11.75 -47.47 29.73
N SER A 45 12.72 -47.45 28.86
CA SER A 45 13.23 -48.43 27.88
C SER A 45 12.88 -48.11 26.42
N GLY A 46 13.76 -48.10 25.45
CA GLY A 46 15.11 -48.63 25.30
C GLY A 46 15.29 -49.09 23.86
N ALA A 47 16.52 -48.93 23.36
CA ALA A 47 17.25 -49.68 22.34
C ALA A 47 17.05 -49.24 20.86
N GLU A 48 18.08 -48.67 20.22
CA GLU A 48 19.25 -49.22 19.55
C GLU A 48 19.04 -49.68 18.10
N GLY A 49 19.99 -49.23 17.27
CA GLY A 49 20.43 -49.89 16.03
C GLY A 49 20.64 -48.97 14.83
N ALA A 50 21.75 -48.43 14.64
CA ALA A 50 22.98 -48.75 13.90
C ALA A 50 22.94 -48.41 12.39
N ALA A 51 23.80 -47.47 12.04
CA ALA A 51 24.85 -47.40 11.02
C ALA A 51 24.58 -47.78 9.56
N GLY A 52 25.02 -46.87 8.66
CA GLY A 52 25.34 -47.18 7.27
C GLY A 52 25.73 -45.95 6.46
N SER A 53 27.02 -45.79 6.19
CA SER A 53 27.70 -44.75 5.43
C SER A 53 27.42 -44.80 3.92
N SER A 54 27.51 -43.70 3.25
CA SER A 54 28.39 -43.31 2.13
C SER A 54 27.80 -42.26 1.24
N GLY A 55 28.40 -41.19 1.09
CA GLY A 55 28.93 -40.25 0.17
C GLY A 55 28.31 -40.16 -1.23
N ALA A 56 27.95 -38.92 -1.60
CA ALA A 56 28.23 -38.37 -2.91
C ALA A 56 27.92 -36.86 -2.88
N GLU A 57 28.90 -36.09 -3.28
CA GLU A 57 28.81 -34.67 -3.57
C GLU A 57 27.82 -34.45 -4.71
N GLY A 58 26.88 -33.51 -4.55
CA GLY A 58 26.02 -33.05 -5.59
C GLY A 58 25.67 -31.59 -5.31
N SER A 59 26.29 -30.69 -6.08
CA SER A 59 25.90 -29.30 -6.15
C SER A 59 24.41 -29.20 -6.48
N SER A 60 23.58 -28.83 -5.52
CA SER A 60 22.18 -28.51 -5.77
C SER A 60 22.02 -27.00 -5.86
N SER A 61 21.89 -26.51 -7.11
CA SER A 61 21.16 -25.30 -7.39
C SER A 61 19.82 -25.35 -6.65
N SER A 62 19.57 -24.36 -5.79
CA SER A 62 18.29 -24.20 -5.12
C SER A 62 17.21 -23.82 -6.15
N GLU A 63 16.66 -24.82 -6.81
CA GLU A 63 15.35 -24.68 -7.44
C GLU A 63 14.32 -24.56 -6.31
N ALA A 64 13.79 -23.35 -6.13
CA ALA A 64 12.69 -23.09 -5.24
C ALA A 64 11.55 -24.09 -5.59
N ARG A 65 11.13 -24.86 -4.61
CA ARG A 65 9.95 -25.72 -4.69
C ARG A 65 8.72 -24.84 -4.93
N VAL A 66 8.36 -24.65 -6.17
CA VAL A 66 7.01 -24.23 -6.54
C VAL A 66 6.11 -25.43 -6.27
N GLU A 67 5.26 -25.34 -5.26
CA GLU A 67 4.22 -26.35 -5.05
C GLU A 67 3.32 -26.39 -6.29
N LYS A 68 3.07 -27.60 -6.76
CA LYS A 68 2.43 -27.91 -8.03
C LYS A 68 0.90 -27.71 -7.95
N GLY A 69 0.45 -26.47 -7.58
CA GLY A 69 -0.98 -26.17 -7.37
C GLY A 69 -1.44 -24.79 -7.83
N ASP A 70 -0.56 -23.77 -7.89
CA ASP A 70 -0.99 -22.37 -8.01
C ASP A 70 -0.34 -21.59 -9.16
N HIS A 71 0.10 -22.25 -10.23
CA HIS A 71 0.59 -21.53 -11.40
C HIS A 71 -0.58 -20.92 -12.17
N ASP A 72 -0.77 -19.59 -12.05
CA ASP A 72 -1.70 -18.82 -12.88
C ASP A 72 -0.94 -18.28 -14.12
N PRO A 73 -1.24 -18.79 -15.33
CA PRO A 73 -0.58 -18.38 -16.57
C PRO A 73 -0.74 -16.89 -16.91
N PHE A 74 -1.67 -16.21 -16.24
CA PHE A 74 -1.81 -14.77 -16.37
C PHE A 74 -0.52 -14.04 -16.01
N TYR A 75 0.23 -14.51 -15.01
CA TYR A 75 1.44 -13.87 -14.51
C TYR A 75 2.73 -14.29 -15.22
N ASP A 76 2.64 -15.20 -16.21
CA ASP A 76 3.81 -15.56 -17.00
C ASP A 76 4.39 -14.37 -17.74
N LEU A 77 5.71 -14.27 -17.76
CA LEU A 77 6.43 -13.19 -18.43
C LEU A 77 6.06 -13.06 -19.90
N VAL A 78 5.94 -11.82 -20.33
CA VAL A 78 5.76 -11.43 -21.73
C VAL A 78 6.87 -10.46 -22.11
N ASP A 79 7.46 -10.63 -23.27
CA ASP A 79 8.37 -9.63 -23.83
C ASP A 79 7.60 -8.35 -24.18
N VAL A 80 7.97 -7.27 -23.49
CA VAL A 80 7.40 -5.93 -23.68
C VAL A 80 8.39 -4.94 -24.29
N SER A 81 9.56 -5.39 -24.76
CA SER A 81 10.62 -4.53 -25.29
C SER A 81 10.14 -3.67 -26.46
N GLY A 82 9.30 -4.22 -27.35
CA GLY A 82 8.68 -3.53 -28.48
C GLY A 82 7.41 -2.73 -28.17
N LYS A 83 6.94 -2.73 -26.90
CA LYS A 83 5.69 -2.09 -26.50
C LYS A 83 5.91 -0.66 -26.00
N ARG A 84 4.84 0.14 -25.99
CA ARG A 84 4.84 1.48 -25.40
C ARG A 84 4.36 1.41 -23.93
N PRO A 85 4.81 2.30 -23.06
CA PRO A 85 4.24 2.41 -21.71
C PRO A 85 2.71 2.57 -21.76
N GLY A 86 1.99 1.74 -21.00
CA GLY A 86 0.54 1.65 -21.02
C GLY A 86 -0.07 0.69 -22.04
N ASP A 87 0.71 0.07 -22.94
CA ASP A 87 0.18 -0.99 -23.82
C ASP A 87 -0.22 -2.21 -22.95
N VAL A 88 -1.47 -2.65 -23.07
CA VAL A 88 -1.99 -3.85 -22.40
C VAL A 88 -1.56 -5.08 -23.17
N VAL A 89 -0.92 -6.04 -22.49
CA VAL A 89 -0.40 -7.27 -23.10
C VAL A 89 -1.16 -8.52 -22.70
N LYS A 90 -1.82 -8.50 -21.54
CA LYS A 90 -2.79 -9.52 -21.11
C LYS A 90 -3.97 -8.87 -20.42
N ILE A 91 -5.15 -9.46 -20.60
CA ILE A 91 -6.38 -9.11 -19.88
C ILE A 91 -7.13 -10.39 -19.53
N GLN A 92 -7.67 -10.45 -18.32
CA GLN A 92 -8.44 -11.60 -17.81
C GLN A 92 -9.57 -11.11 -16.93
N ASP A 93 -10.77 -11.64 -17.13
CA ASP A 93 -11.89 -11.41 -16.22
C ASP A 93 -11.55 -11.94 -14.84
N ALA A 94 -11.92 -11.19 -13.82
CA ALA A 94 -11.65 -11.54 -12.44
C ALA A 94 -12.94 -11.52 -11.59
N PRO A 95 -13.05 -12.42 -10.61
CA PRO A 95 -14.11 -12.32 -9.62
C PRO A 95 -13.90 -11.06 -8.76
N TYR A 96 -14.96 -10.61 -8.10
CA TYR A 96 -14.86 -9.51 -7.14
C TYR A 96 -15.64 -9.86 -5.89
N SER A 97 -14.93 -10.02 -4.77
CA SER A 97 -15.50 -10.47 -3.51
C SER A 97 -16.34 -9.40 -2.82
N ARG A 98 -17.43 -9.82 -2.19
CA ARG A 98 -18.22 -8.96 -1.31
C ARG A 98 -17.54 -8.85 0.04
N VAL A 99 -17.28 -7.62 0.50
CA VAL A 99 -16.71 -7.39 1.84
C VAL A 99 -17.73 -7.64 2.95
N PHE A 100 -18.96 -7.21 2.73
CA PHE A 100 -20.02 -7.30 3.74
C PHE A 100 -21.29 -7.81 3.06
N GLY A 101 -21.72 -9.02 3.39
CA GLY A 101 -22.80 -9.74 2.72
C GLY A 101 -24.15 -9.02 2.62
N ASN A 102 -24.42 -8.03 3.50
CA ASN A 102 -25.74 -7.40 3.66
C ASN A 102 -25.75 -5.88 3.42
N LEU A 103 -24.67 -5.26 2.96
CA LEU A 103 -24.70 -3.84 2.63
C LEU A 103 -25.29 -3.63 1.24
N ASP A 104 -26.22 -2.66 1.13
CA ASP A 104 -26.85 -2.25 -0.15
C ASP A 104 -25.89 -1.39 -0.98
N TYR A 105 -24.86 -2.00 -1.53
CA TYR A 105 -24.01 -1.39 -2.53
C TYR A 105 -23.93 -2.25 -3.78
N LYS A 106 -23.72 -1.58 -4.89
CA LYS A 106 -23.63 -2.23 -6.20
C LYS A 106 -22.23 -2.76 -6.41
N LEU A 107 -22.13 -4.06 -6.70
CA LEU A 107 -20.88 -4.64 -7.17
C LEU A 107 -20.44 -3.97 -8.49
N PRO A 108 -19.14 -3.99 -8.81
CA PRO A 108 -18.64 -3.56 -10.11
C PRO A 108 -19.33 -4.28 -11.26
N ASN A 109 -19.45 -3.62 -12.40
CA ASN A 109 -20.01 -4.21 -13.61
C ASN A 109 -19.08 -5.30 -14.17
N SER A 110 -17.79 -4.99 -14.20
CA SER A 110 -16.74 -5.92 -14.57
C SER A 110 -15.45 -5.57 -13.84
N VAL A 111 -14.67 -6.59 -13.57
CA VAL A 111 -13.31 -6.47 -13.04
C VAL A 111 -12.39 -7.30 -13.92
N HIS A 112 -11.29 -6.72 -14.33
CA HIS A 112 -10.31 -7.39 -15.16
C HIS A 112 -8.93 -7.25 -14.55
N LYS A 113 -8.22 -8.36 -14.40
CA LYS A 113 -6.77 -8.32 -14.25
C LYS A 113 -6.17 -7.82 -15.57
N ILE A 114 -5.16 -6.98 -15.49
CA ILE A 114 -4.41 -6.49 -16.64
C ILE A 114 -2.91 -6.70 -16.41
N MET A 115 -2.20 -7.04 -17.46
CA MET A 115 -0.75 -6.89 -17.53
C MET A 115 -0.46 -5.83 -18.58
N TYR A 116 0.33 -4.84 -18.20
CA TYR A 116 0.65 -3.69 -19.05
C TYR A 116 2.15 -3.39 -19.03
N THR A 117 2.60 -2.68 -20.04
CA THR A 117 3.98 -2.23 -20.12
C THR A 117 4.19 -1.00 -19.26
N SER A 118 5.23 -1.00 -18.45
CA SER A 118 5.73 0.18 -17.75
C SER A 118 7.21 0.39 -18.03
N THR A 119 7.79 1.42 -17.41
CA THR A 119 9.19 1.80 -17.59
C THR A 119 9.85 1.98 -16.22
N THR A 120 11.00 1.36 -16.05
CA THR A 120 11.80 1.55 -14.83
C THR A 120 12.45 2.94 -14.79
N GLN A 121 13.05 3.30 -13.65
CA GLN A 121 13.82 4.54 -13.52
C GLN A 121 14.98 4.64 -14.53
N THR A 122 15.48 3.51 -15.04
CA THR A 122 16.57 3.45 -16.01
C THR A 122 16.09 3.45 -17.46
N GLY A 123 14.77 3.53 -17.70
CA GLY A 123 14.19 3.51 -19.04
C GLY A 123 13.93 2.11 -19.59
N GLN A 124 14.24 1.05 -18.87
CA GLN A 124 13.93 -0.32 -19.26
C GLN A 124 12.43 -0.56 -19.23
N LYS A 125 11.88 -1.19 -20.28
CA LYS A 125 10.47 -1.60 -20.31
C LYS A 125 10.28 -2.91 -19.55
N VAL A 126 9.26 -2.95 -18.72
CA VAL A 126 8.93 -4.09 -17.86
C VAL A 126 7.42 -4.36 -17.87
N PRO A 127 6.98 -5.62 -17.77
CA PRO A 127 5.57 -5.94 -17.54
C PRO A 127 5.22 -5.62 -16.09
N VAL A 128 4.04 -5.05 -15.89
CA VAL A 128 3.45 -4.78 -14.57
C VAL A 128 2.03 -5.30 -14.57
N THR A 129 1.61 -5.94 -13.49
CA THR A 129 0.25 -6.41 -13.31
C THR A 129 -0.58 -5.48 -12.43
N GLY A 130 -1.87 -5.69 -12.46
CA GLY A 130 -2.85 -4.95 -11.68
C GLY A 130 -4.26 -5.31 -12.10
N TYR A 131 -5.23 -4.50 -11.74
CA TYR A 131 -6.61 -4.73 -12.16
C TYR A 131 -7.41 -3.45 -12.34
N VAL A 132 -8.44 -3.53 -13.18
CA VAL A 132 -9.38 -2.43 -13.45
C VAL A 132 -10.77 -2.81 -12.96
N VAL A 133 -11.41 -1.89 -12.24
CA VAL A 133 -12.77 -2.00 -11.73
C VAL A 133 -13.67 -1.04 -12.50
N GLU A 134 -14.57 -1.59 -13.32
CA GLU A 134 -15.59 -0.82 -14.03
C GLU A 134 -16.88 -0.72 -13.20
N PRO A 135 -17.28 0.48 -12.77
CA PRO A 135 -18.44 0.63 -11.91
C PRO A 135 -19.77 0.45 -12.67
N VAL A 136 -20.74 -0.20 -12.00
CA VAL A 136 -22.13 -0.23 -12.45
C VAL A 136 -22.77 1.15 -12.40
N VAL A 137 -22.38 1.95 -11.40
CA VAL A 137 -22.93 3.29 -11.20
C VAL A 137 -22.42 4.21 -12.30
N LYS A 138 -23.33 4.97 -12.92
CA LYS A 138 -22.94 5.99 -13.89
C LYS A 138 -22.30 7.18 -13.19
N TRP A 139 -21.25 7.73 -13.80
CA TRP A 139 -20.68 9.00 -13.39
C TRP A 139 -21.72 10.11 -13.56
N LYS A 140 -21.93 10.89 -12.50
CA LYS A 140 -22.90 11.99 -12.47
C LYS A 140 -22.23 13.37 -12.39
N GLY A 141 -20.90 13.41 -12.36
CA GLY A 141 -20.11 14.63 -12.34
C GLY A 141 -19.90 15.20 -13.75
N LYS A 142 -18.97 16.14 -13.85
CA LYS A 142 -18.67 16.84 -15.11
C LYS A 142 -17.75 15.99 -15.99
N GLY A 143 -18.00 16.04 -17.32
CA GLY A 143 -17.15 15.41 -18.33
C GLY A 143 -17.23 13.88 -18.36
N PRO A 144 -16.31 13.23 -19.10
CA PRO A 144 -16.23 11.78 -19.16
C PRO A 144 -15.95 11.16 -17.79
N ARG A 145 -16.26 9.86 -17.65
CA ARG A 145 -16.00 9.10 -16.41
C ARG A 145 -14.54 9.22 -16.01
N PRO A 146 -14.22 9.73 -14.81
CA PRO A 146 -12.84 9.82 -14.33
C PRO A 146 -12.32 8.47 -13.87
N THR A 147 -10.99 8.40 -13.77
CA THR A 147 -10.28 7.22 -13.27
C THR A 147 -9.43 7.60 -12.07
N VAL A 148 -9.52 6.84 -10.98
CA VAL A 148 -8.58 6.90 -9.87
C VAL A 148 -7.61 5.73 -9.97
N VAL A 149 -6.33 6.02 -9.90
CA VAL A 149 -5.27 5.02 -9.77
C VAL A 149 -4.97 4.86 -8.29
N VAL A 150 -5.15 3.66 -7.78
CA VAL A 150 -4.91 3.34 -6.37
C VAL A 150 -3.60 2.57 -6.24
N GLY A 151 -2.68 3.13 -5.49
CA GLY A 151 -1.51 2.44 -5.00
C GLY A 151 -1.80 1.86 -3.63
N ARG A 152 -1.59 0.55 -3.46
CA ARG A 152 -1.72 -0.11 -2.16
C ARG A 152 -0.55 0.23 -1.25
N GLY A 153 -0.77 0.19 0.05
CA GLY A 153 0.27 0.18 1.06
C GLY A 153 1.14 -1.07 0.95
N THR A 154 2.09 -1.22 1.86
CA THR A 154 3.03 -2.33 1.84
C THR A 154 2.31 -3.67 2.04
N VAL A 155 2.33 -4.50 1.00
CA VAL A 155 1.76 -5.87 1.02
C VAL A 155 2.84 -6.94 1.16
N GLY A 156 4.09 -6.60 0.81
CA GLY A 156 5.21 -7.54 0.79
C GLY A 156 6.13 -7.32 -0.41
N GLN A 157 7.02 -8.28 -0.64
CA GLN A 157 7.92 -8.30 -1.79
C GLN A 157 7.70 -9.54 -2.67
N GLY A 158 7.09 -10.59 -2.13
CA GLY A 158 6.78 -11.82 -2.86
C GLY A 158 5.64 -11.66 -3.86
N ASP A 159 5.68 -12.44 -4.94
CA ASP A 159 4.68 -12.41 -6.00
C ASP A 159 3.26 -12.73 -5.52
N GLN A 160 3.14 -13.63 -4.53
CA GLN A 160 1.85 -14.02 -3.94
C GLN A 160 1.18 -12.86 -3.19
N CYS A 161 1.94 -11.82 -2.81
CA CYS A 161 1.43 -10.66 -2.09
C CYS A 161 0.73 -9.64 -3.01
N ALA A 162 0.86 -9.81 -4.34
CA ALA A 162 0.35 -8.84 -5.31
C ALA A 162 -1.15 -8.54 -5.12
N PRO A 163 -1.58 -7.28 -5.12
CA PRO A 163 -2.98 -6.90 -4.99
C PRO A 163 -3.92 -7.61 -5.98
N SER A 164 -3.46 -7.87 -7.21
CA SER A 164 -4.25 -8.58 -8.22
C SER A 164 -4.40 -10.09 -7.96
N ARG A 165 -3.64 -10.66 -7.02
CA ARG A 165 -3.74 -12.05 -6.58
C ARG A 165 -4.56 -12.23 -5.31
N ASN A 166 -4.85 -11.13 -4.60
CA ASN A 166 -5.46 -11.14 -3.29
C ASN A 166 -6.83 -10.47 -3.27
N TRP A 167 -7.44 -10.40 -2.10
CA TRP A 167 -8.71 -9.71 -1.92
C TRP A 167 -8.60 -8.26 -2.44
N PRO A 168 -9.60 -7.74 -3.19
CA PRO A 168 -10.95 -8.28 -3.41
C PRO A 168 -11.12 -9.22 -4.61
N LEU A 169 -10.07 -9.69 -5.26
CA LEU A 169 -10.16 -10.53 -6.47
C LEU A 169 -10.07 -12.02 -6.19
N ASP A 170 -9.65 -12.41 -5.01
CA ASP A 170 -9.74 -13.79 -4.58
C ASP A 170 -11.15 -14.10 -4.07
N ASN A 171 -11.57 -15.35 -4.19
CA ASN A 171 -12.85 -15.82 -3.66
C ASN A 171 -12.78 -16.10 -2.14
N GLN A 172 -11.79 -15.58 -1.43
CA GLN A 172 -11.64 -15.80 -0.01
C GLN A 172 -12.73 -15.04 0.77
N PRO A 173 -13.51 -15.73 1.61
CA PRO A 173 -14.66 -15.13 2.30
C PRO A 173 -14.27 -14.18 3.44
N ASN A 174 -13.00 -14.10 3.80
CA ASN A 174 -12.56 -13.33 4.95
C ASN A 174 -11.32 -12.46 4.63
N PRO A 175 -11.52 -11.16 4.34
CA PRO A 175 -10.42 -10.22 4.11
C PRO A 175 -9.51 -10.03 5.34
N ILE A 176 -9.93 -10.51 6.52
CA ILE A 176 -9.17 -10.39 7.78
C ILE A 176 -8.16 -11.53 7.93
N ALA A 177 -8.33 -12.63 7.23
CA ALA A 177 -7.46 -13.79 7.35
C ALA A 177 -6.16 -13.66 6.52
N SER A 178 -6.21 -12.90 5.41
CA SER A 178 -5.05 -12.58 4.60
C SER A 178 -4.64 -11.14 4.84
N GLU A 179 -3.59 -10.77 5.44
CA GLU A 179 -3.00 -9.42 5.51
C GLU A 179 -3.90 -8.29 6.04
N ARG A 180 -4.13 -8.33 7.31
CA ARG A 180 -5.12 -7.61 8.14
C ARG A 180 -5.37 -6.13 7.89
N ALA A 181 -4.40 -5.33 7.52
CA ALA A 181 -4.60 -3.88 7.41
C ALA A 181 -4.63 -3.41 5.96
N VAL A 182 -3.83 -4.02 5.10
CA VAL A 182 -3.73 -3.63 3.69
C VAL A 182 -4.92 -4.14 2.88
N ALA A 183 -5.51 -5.26 3.29
CA ALA A 183 -6.78 -5.74 2.72
C ALA A 183 -7.90 -4.71 2.88
N LEU A 184 -7.92 -3.93 3.96
CA LEU A 184 -8.90 -2.85 4.15
C LEU A 184 -8.81 -1.76 3.08
N GLU A 185 -7.66 -1.56 2.46
CA GLU A 185 -7.52 -0.60 1.36
C GLU A 185 -8.29 -1.01 0.10
N GLY A 186 -8.64 -2.29 -0.07
CA GLY A 186 -9.56 -2.76 -1.10
C GLY A 186 -10.94 -2.11 -1.04
N MET A 187 -11.31 -1.56 0.11
CA MET A 187 -12.56 -0.80 0.25
C MET A 187 -12.56 0.51 -0.53
N TYR A 188 -11.41 1.09 -0.83
CA TYR A 188 -11.32 2.30 -1.65
C TYR A 188 -11.90 2.05 -3.05
N ASP A 189 -11.66 0.87 -3.62
CA ASP A 189 -12.17 0.48 -4.93
C ASP A 189 -13.69 0.56 -4.97
N TRP A 190 -14.32 0.07 -3.92
CA TRP A 190 -15.77 0.08 -3.77
C TRP A 190 -16.35 1.45 -3.59
N VAL A 191 -15.73 2.26 -2.73
CA VAL A 191 -16.21 3.62 -2.46
C VAL A 191 -16.15 4.44 -3.72
N PHE A 192 -15.07 4.38 -4.48
CA PHE A 192 -14.94 5.10 -5.75
C PHE A 192 -15.88 4.52 -6.82
N ALA A 193 -15.96 3.21 -6.97
CA ALA A 193 -16.86 2.57 -7.94
C ALA A 193 -18.33 2.91 -7.67
N ASN A 194 -18.76 2.99 -6.40
CA ASN A 194 -20.11 3.41 -6.04
C ASN A 194 -20.38 4.91 -6.27
N GLN A 195 -19.36 5.72 -6.49
CA GLN A 195 -19.47 7.11 -6.97
C GLN A 195 -19.46 7.21 -8.51
N GLY A 196 -19.32 6.08 -9.21
CA GLY A 196 -19.23 6.03 -10.67
C GLY A 196 -17.85 6.35 -11.21
N VAL A 197 -16.82 6.33 -10.38
CA VAL A 197 -15.42 6.51 -10.73
C VAL A 197 -14.81 5.15 -11.08
N ARG A 198 -14.11 5.05 -12.21
CA ARG A 198 -13.33 3.87 -12.55
C ARG A 198 -12.13 3.79 -11.62
N VAL A 199 -11.78 2.58 -11.20
CA VAL A 199 -10.60 2.33 -10.38
C VAL A 199 -9.62 1.47 -11.15
N VAL A 200 -8.36 1.80 -11.07
CA VAL A 200 -7.27 0.89 -11.46
C VAL A 200 -6.29 0.77 -10.31
N VAL A 201 -5.89 -0.46 -10.02
CA VAL A 201 -4.91 -0.78 -8.98
C VAL A 201 -3.69 -1.39 -9.67
N THR A 202 -2.50 -0.94 -9.29
CA THR A 202 -1.23 -1.49 -9.77
C THR A 202 -0.62 -2.40 -8.72
N ASP A 203 0.04 -3.48 -9.18
CA ASP A 203 0.86 -4.34 -8.32
C ASP A 203 2.29 -3.79 -8.18
N TYR A 204 2.62 -2.70 -8.87
CA TYR A 204 3.97 -2.12 -9.01
C TYR A 204 4.95 -3.01 -9.80
N VAL A 205 6.15 -2.48 -10.02
CA VAL A 205 7.21 -3.19 -10.76
C VAL A 205 7.77 -4.35 -9.93
N GLY A 206 7.84 -5.52 -10.55
CA GLY A 206 8.46 -6.72 -9.96
C GLY A 206 7.62 -7.42 -8.90
N MET A 207 6.32 -7.08 -8.76
CA MET A 207 5.40 -7.81 -7.89
C MET A 207 4.35 -8.54 -8.75
N GLY A 208 4.08 -9.80 -8.42
CA GLY A 208 3.17 -10.67 -9.18
C GLY A 208 3.77 -11.19 -10.49
N THR A 209 4.90 -10.69 -10.92
CA THR A 209 5.66 -11.11 -12.11
C THR A 209 7.11 -11.40 -11.72
N ALA A 210 7.84 -12.16 -12.53
CA ALA A 210 9.23 -12.50 -12.21
C ALA A 210 10.11 -11.25 -12.01
N GLY A 211 11.00 -11.32 -11.04
CA GLY A 211 11.86 -10.24 -10.57
C GLY A 211 11.60 -9.94 -9.11
N VAL A 212 12.36 -9.02 -8.54
CA VAL A 212 12.12 -8.54 -7.17
C VAL A 212 11.35 -7.25 -7.24
N HIS A 213 10.29 -7.13 -6.42
CA HIS A 213 9.55 -5.88 -6.30
C HIS A 213 10.47 -4.73 -5.90
N THR A 214 10.53 -3.69 -6.77
CA THR A 214 11.37 -2.51 -6.56
C THR A 214 10.75 -1.57 -5.53
N TYR A 215 10.51 -2.13 -4.34
CA TYR A 215 9.88 -1.46 -3.22
C TYR A 215 10.52 -0.12 -2.90
N MET A 216 9.71 0.91 -2.72
CA MET A 216 10.13 2.31 -2.45
C MET A 216 10.96 2.96 -3.56
N ASN A 217 11.16 2.34 -4.71
CA ASN A 217 11.77 3.04 -5.84
C ASN A 217 10.79 4.08 -6.38
N ARG A 218 11.13 5.36 -6.19
CA ARG A 218 10.25 6.50 -6.47
C ARG A 218 9.74 6.53 -7.92
N LEU A 219 10.65 6.37 -8.88
CA LEU A 219 10.25 6.46 -10.29
C LEU A 219 9.56 5.18 -10.78
N ASP A 220 10.00 4.00 -10.35
CA ASP A 220 9.33 2.76 -10.72
C ASP A 220 7.88 2.73 -10.24
N GLN A 221 7.62 3.15 -8.99
CA GLN A 221 6.26 3.26 -8.46
C GLN A 221 5.43 4.32 -9.21
N ALA A 222 6.03 5.49 -9.48
CA ALA A 222 5.35 6.56 -10.20
C ALA A 222 4.97 6.12 -11.63
N HIS A 223 5.91 5.52 -12.36
CA HIS A 223 5.68 5.03 -13.70
C HIS A 223 4.62 3.92 -13.72
N ALA A 224 4.69 2.96 -12.79
CA ALA A 224 3.68 1.91 -12.69
C ALA A 224 2.26 2.48 -12.50
N MET A 225 2.08 3.49 -11.64
CA MET A 225 0.78 4.15 -11.47
C MET A 225 0.34 4.93 -12.72
N ILE A 226 1.24 5.68 -13.34
CA ILE A 226 0.91 6.49 -14.53
C ILE A 226 0.59 5.57 -15.72
N ASP A 227 1.36 4.50 -15.90
CA ASP A 227 1.15 3.56 -17.00
C ASP A 227 -0.09 2.67 -16.79
N ALA A 228 -0.50 2.42 -15.55
CA ALA A 228 -1.82 1.84 -15.24
C ALA A 228 -2.97 2.76 -15.73
N ALA A 229 -2.82 4.08 -15.58
CA ALA A 229 -3.77 5.03 -16.15
C ALA A 229 -3.78 5.00 -17.68
N ARG A 230 -2.60 4.95 -18.32
CA ARG A 230 -2.48 4.80 -19.78
C ARG A 230 -3.12 3.50 -20.28
N ALA A 231 -2.83 2.39 -19.60
CA ALA A 231 -3.41 1.08 -19.91
C ALA A 231 -4.94 1.13 -19.85
N THR A 232 -5.46 1.73 -18.80
CA THR A 232 -6.91 1.91 -18.62
C THR A 232 -7.50 2.82 -19.70
N ARG A 233 -6.80 3.90 -20.06
CA ARG A 233 -7.19 4.77 -21.18
C ARG A 233 -7.28 4.00 -22.48
N ASN A 234 -6.24 3.22 -22.82
CA ASN A 234 -6.20 2.41 -24.04
C ASN A 234 -7.40 1.44 -24.10
N LEU A 235 -7.71 0.74 -23.00
CA LEU A 235 -8.88 -0.14 -22.92
C LEU A 235 -10.21 0.57 -23.11
N VAL A 236 -10.33 1.81 -22.64
CA VAL A 236 -11.55 2.61 -22.78
C VAL A 236 -11.73 3.10 -24.23
N GLU A 237 -10.67 3.64 -24.81
CA GLU A 237 -10.66 4.19 -26.16
C GLU A 237 -10.85 3.08 -27.22
N GLU A 238 -10.26 1.89 -27.01
CA GLU A 238 -10.46 0.70 -27.85
C GLU A 238 -11.94 0.28 -27.92
N LYS A 239 -12.68 0.46 -26.84
CA LYS A 239 -14.14 0.21 -26.77
C LYS A 239 -14.98 1.41 -27.26
N GLY A 240 -14.35 2.43 -27.82
CA GLY A 240 -15.03 3.63 -28.33
C GLY A 240 -15.54 4.58 -27.24
N GLY A 241 -15.01 4.48 -26.02
CA GLY A 241 -15.35 5.36 -24.91
C GLY A 241 -14.40 6.56 -24.78
N ASP A 242 -14.86 7.60 -24.09
CA ASP A 242 -14.02 8.75 -23.75
C ASP A 242 -13.36 8.52 -22.39
N PHE A 243 -12.04 8.74 -22.32
CA PHE A 243 -11.28 8.69 -21.09
C PHE A 243 -11.30 10.06 -20.39
N GLY A 244 -11.67 10.07 -19.12
CA GLY A 244 -11.78 11.29 -18.31
C GLY A 244 -10.50 11.62 -17.54
N LYS A 245 -10.64 12.52 -16.57
CA LYS A 245 -9.55 12.94 -15.69
C LYS A 245 -8.99 11.79 -14.87
N VAL A 246 -7.71 11.91 -14.48
CA VAL A 246 -6.99 10.94 -13.67
C VAL A 246 -6.65 11.54 -12.30
N SER A 247 -6.73 10.75 -11.25
CA SER A 247 -6.18 11.07 -9.93
C SER A 247 -5.42 9.89 -9.34
N PHE A 248 -4.46 10.18 -8.47
CA PHE A 248 -3.71 9.17 -7.74
C PHE A 248 -4.14 9.14 -6.28
N TYR A 249 -4.21 7.95 -5.71
CA TYR A 249 -4.70 7.74 -4.35
C TYR A 249 -3.90 6.64 -3.67
N GLY A 250 -3.46 6.86 -2.43
CA GLY A 250 -2.81 5.80 -1.67
C GLY A 250 -2.44 6.21 -0.25
N HIS A 251 -2.12 5.18 0.54
CA HIS A 251 -1.63 5.28 1.90
C HIS A 251 -0.27 4.58 2.02
N SER A 252 0.61 5.03 2.90
CA SER A 252 1.91 4.41 3.15
C SER A 252 2.75 4.29 1.86
N GLN A 253 3.22 3.11 1.44
CA GLN A 253 3.84 2.90 0.13
C GLN A 253 2.99 3.51 -0.98
N GLY A 254 1.67 3.28 -0.97
CA GLY A 254 0.74 3.85 -1.93
C GLY A 254 0.67 5.37 -1.88
N GLY A 255 0.79 5.96 -0.69
CA GLY A 255 0.89 7.40 -0.49
C GLY A 255 2.15 7.99 -1.12
N GLY A 256 3.29 7.32 -0.94
CA GLY A 256 4.54 7.66 -1.61
C GLY A 256 4.45 7.53 -3.13
N ALA A 257 3.85 6.44 -3.62
CA ALA A 257 3.65 6.21 -5.04
C ALA A 257 2.72 7.28 -5.67
N ALA A 258 1.62 7.65 -5.01
CA ALA A 258 0.70 8.70 -5.46
C ALA A 258 1.39 10.09 -5.49
N ALA A 259 2.21 10.38 -4.46
CA ALA A 259 3.01 11.59 -4.39
C ALA A 259 4.07 11.65 -5.50
N ALA A 260 4.77 10.55 -5.75
CA ALA A 260 5.74 10.45 -6.83
C ALA A 260 5.08 10.50 -8.23
N ALA A 261 3.91 9.89 -8.39
CA ALA A 261 3.17 9.92 -9.65
C ALA A 261 2.74 11.33 -10.02
N ILE A 262 2.15 12.09 -9.08
CA ILE A 262 1.66 13.44 -9.37
C ILE A 262 2.78 14.44 -9.64
N GLU A 263 3.98 14.27 -9.05
CA GLU A 263 5.14 15.10 -9.38
C GLU A 263 5.82 14.71 -10.70
N THR A 264 5.56 13.50 -11.23
CA THR A 264 6.21 12.94 -12.40
C THR A 264 5.34 13.03 -13.66
N ILE A 265 4.01 12.94 -13.53
CA ILE A 265 3.06 12.80 -14.64
C ILE A 265 3.19 13.90 -15.70
N GLY A 266 3.39 15.15 -15.29
CA GLY A 266 3.47 16.27 -16.23
C GLY A 266 4.59 16.15 -17.27
N ALA A 267 5.73 15.56 -16.88
CA ALA A 267 6.86 15.30 -17.78
C ALA A 267 6.77 13.94 -18.46
N TYR A 268 6.27 12.92 -17.74
CA TYR A 268 6.26 11.54 -18.22
C TYR A 268 5.06 11.18 -19.09
N ALA A 269 3.88 11.77 -18.79
CA ALA A 269 2.62 11.49 -19.47
C ALA A 269 1.79 12.77 -19.73
N PRO A 270 2.31 13.74 -20.51
CA PRO A 270 1.63 15.00 -20.75
C PRO A 270 0.28 14.87 -21.46
N GLU A 271 -0.01 13.71 -22.02
CA GLU A 271 -1.29 13.41 -22.68
C GLU A 271 -2.41 13.02 -21.71
N LEU A 272 -2.12 12.81 -20.43
CA LEU A 272 -3.11 12.55 -19.39
C LEU A 272 -3.51 13.87 -18.70
N ASP A 273 -4.78 13.98 -18.28
CA ASP A 273 -5.31 15.14 -17.56
C ASP A 273 -5.38 14.86 -16.04
N PRO A 274 -4.33 15.21 -15.25
CA PRO A 274 -4.32 14.95 -13.82
C PRO A 274 -5.24 15.93 -13.08
N ALA A 275 -6.18 15.40 -12.29
CA ALA A 275 -7.08 16.21 -11.48
C ALA A 275 -6.54 16.50 -10.07
N GLY A 276 -5.76 15.59 -9.50
CA GLY A 276 -5.15 15.73 -8.18
C GLY A 276 -4.61 14.43 -7.65
N ALA A 277 -4.02 14.48 -6.45
CA ALA A 277 -3.57 13.29 -5.74
C ALA A 277 -3.87 13.35 -4.25
N TYR A 278 -4.13 12.21 -3.66
CA TYR A 278 -4.20 12.01 -2.22
C TYR A 278 -3.05 11.11 -1.78
N ALA A 279 -2.21 11.62 -0.89
CA ALA A 279 -1.07 10.92 -0.32
C ALA A 279 -1.19 10.87 1.20
N SER A 280 -1.58 9.72 1.73
CA SER A 280 -1.67 9.47 3.16
C SER A 280 -0.37 8.83 3.65
N ALA A 281 0.22 9.36 4.73
CA ALA A 281 1.48 8.92 5.29
C ALA A 281 2.56 8.62 4.23
N PRO A 282 2.86 9.55 3.29
CA PRO A 282 3.83 9.27 2.25
C PRO A 282 5.26 9.15 2.81
N PRO A 283 5.97 8.03 2.54
CA PRO A 283 7.38 7.88 2.91
C PRO A 283 8.26 8.72 1.99
N ALA A 284 8.31 10.03 2.26
CA ALA A 284 8.99 11.00 1.41
C ALA A 284 10.52 11.01 1.59
N ASP A 285 10.98 10.53 2.73
CA ASP A 285 12.39 10.44 3.13
C ASP A 285 12.68 9.04 3.69
N LEU A 286 13.35 8.21 2.91
CA LEU A 286 13.61 6.82 3.30
C LEU A 286 14.58 6.71 4.49
N ASP A 287 15.49 7.67 4.69
CA ASP A 287 16.34 7.69 5.88
C ASP A 287 15.53 7.88 7.16
N ALA A 288 14.52 8.77 7.11
CA ALA A 288 13.61 8.98 8.24
C ALA A 288 12.76 7.74 8.49
N VAL A 289 12.24 7.10 7.42
CA VAL A 289 11.45 5.85 7.53
C VAL A 289 12.28 4.75 8.18
N GLN A 290 13.50 4.48 7.70
CA GLN A 290 14.35 3.42 8.25
C GLN A 290 14.59 3.61 9.74
N ARG A 291 14.95 4.81 10.18
CA ARG A 291 15.15 5.09 11.61
C ARG A 291 13.91 4.89 12.45
N ASN A 292 12.74 5.16 11.87
CA ASN A 292 11.47 5.10 12.60
C ASN A 292 10.98 3.65 12.76
N ILE A 293 11.19 2.80 11.74
CA ILE A 293 10.72 1.40 11.76
C ILE A 293 11.75 0.40 12.28
N ASP A 294 13.02 0.79 12.49
CA ASP A 294 14.01 -0.10 13.06
C ASP A 294 13.63 -0.46 14.52
N GLY A 295 13.41 -1.74 14.78
CA GLY A 295 12.89 -2.22 16.07
C GLY A 295 11.36 -2.30 16.16
N SER A 296 10.62 -1.84 15.13
CA SER A 296 9.16 -1.97 15.07
C SER A 296 8.71 -3.33 14.53
N ASP A 297 7.39 -3.54 14.49
CA ASP A 297 6.76 -4.69 13.84
C ASP A 297 7.07 -4.76 12.33
N LEU A 298 7.28 -3.61 11.66
CA LEU A 298 7.57 -3.51 10.24
C LEU A 298 9.07 -3.42 9.88
N VAL A 299 9.99 -3.76 10.78
CA VAL A 299 11.44 -3.69 10.52
C VAL A 299 11.86 -4.43 9.25
N GLY A 300 11.17 -5.52 8.88
CA GLY A 300 11.43 -6.26 7.63
C GLY A 300 11.27 -5.41 6.37
N ALA A 301 10.47 -4.34 6.40
CA ALA A 301 10.31 -3.44 5.26
C ALA A 301 11.60 -2.63 4.94
N ILE A 302 12.55 -2.54 5.88
CA ILE A 302 13.89 -2.04 5.59
C ILE A 302 14.58 -2.96 4.57
N GLY A 303 14.47 -4.28 4.79
CA GLY A 303 15.01 -5.26 3.84
C GLY A 303 14.32 -5.22 2.48
N PHE A 304 13.01 -5.01 2.42
CA PHE A 304 12.30 -4.77 1.16
C PHE A 304 12.87 -3.56 0.41
N THR A 305 13.13 -2.46 1.13
CA THR A 305 13.75 -1.25 0.56
C THR A 305 15.15 -1.55 0.00
N ILE A 306 15.96 -2.27 0.74
CA ILE A 306 17.32 -2.64 0.33
C ILE A 306 17.27 -3.53 -0.93
N ASN A 307 16.46 -4.58 -0.93
CA ASN A 307 16.30 -5.45 -2.08
C ASN A 307 15.81 -4.67 -3.32
N GLY A 308 14.83 -3.78 -3.14
CA GLY A 308 14.35 -2.90 -4.22
C GLY A 308 15.42 -1.94 -4.74
N LEU A 309 16.30 -1.43 -3.88
CA LEU A 309 17.43 -0.61 -4.30
C LEU A 309 18.47 -1.42 -5.09
N LEU A 310 18.78 -2.64 -4.66
CA LEU A 310 19.75 -3.50 -5.32
C LEU A 310 19.33 -3.87 -6.75
N GLU A 311 18.03 -3.97 -7.02
CA GLU A 311 17.51 -4.14 -8.38
C GLU A 311 17.86 -2.96 -9.33
N ARG A 312 18.10 -1.78 -8.80
CA ARG A 312 18.38 -0.56 -9.56
C ARG A 312 19.82 -0.06 -9.40
N TYR A 313 20.49 -0.48 -8.37
CA TYR A 313 21.86 -0.11 -7.99
C TYR A 313 22.66 -1.36 -7.64
N PRO A 314 22.85 -2.32 -8.60
CA PRO A 314 23.53 -3.59 -8.31
C PRO A 314 24.99 -3.42 -7.87
N GLU A 315 25.59 -2.26 -8.14
CA GLU A 315 26.94 -1.93 -7.64
C GLU A 315 27.02 -1.78 -6.11
N LEU A 316 25.89 -1.74 -5.41
CA LEU A 316 25.84 -1.72 -3.94
C LEU A 316 25.94 -3.11 -3.32
N GLN A 317 25.69 -4.17 -4.10
CA GLN A 317 25.58 -5.56 -3.62
C GLN A 317 26.83 -6.00 -2.86
N ALA A 318 28.03 -5.85 -3.48
CA ALA A 318 29.27 -6.32 -2.90
C ALA A 318 29.61 -5.61 -1.58
N ASP A 319 29.41 -4.28 -1.55
CA ASP A 319 29.70 -3.47 -0.36
C ASP A 319 28.73 -3.81 0.79
N LEU A 320 27.47 -4.07 0.48
CA LEU A 320 26.45 -4.45 1.45
C LEU A 320 26.77 -5.86 2.02
N GLU A 321 27.00 -6.85 1.18
CA GLU A 321 27.32 -8.22 1.59
C GLU A 321 28.60 -8.31 2.42
N ALA A 322 29.59 -7.46 2.14
CA ALA A 322 30.80 -7.39 2.92
C ALA A 322 30.55 -6.97 4.37
N ASN A 323 29.49 -6.20 4.65
CA ASN A 323 29.14 -5.66 5.96
C ASN A 323 28.03 -6.45 6.68
N LEU A 324 27.25 -7.25 5.96
CA LEU A 324 26.21 -8.11 6.57
C LEU A 324 26.83 -9.37 7.16
N ASN A 325 26.35 -9.77 8.35
CA ASN A 325 26.60 -11.11 8.90
C ASN A 325 25.66 -12.15 8.25
N ASP A 326 25.80 -13.43 8.59
CA ASP A 326 25.01 -14.50 7.99
C ASP A 326 23.50 -14.33 8.24
N ARG A 327 23.12 -13.82 9.42
CA ARG A 327 21.71 -13.51 9.74
C ARG A 327 21.13 -12.42 8.83
N GLY A 328 21.89 -11.36 8.59
CA GLY A 328 21.47 -10.29 7.69
C GLY A 328 21.34 -10.73 6.24
N LYS A 329 22.25 -11.59 5.76
CA LYS A 329 22.18 -12.17 4.41
C LYS A 329 20.94 -13.06 4.25
N VAL A 330 20.69 -13.93 5.23
CA VAL A 330 19.49 -14.78 5.26
C VAL A 330 18.22 -13.92 5.31
N ALA A 331 18.20 -12.87 6.13
CA ALA A 331 17.04 -11.99 6.24
C ALA A 331 16.73 -11.31 4.90
N LEU A 332 17.72 -10.73 4.21
CA LEU A 332 17.49 -10.09 2.90
C LEU A 332 16.99 -11.09 1.85
N GLU A 333 17.50 -12.32 1.85
CA GLU A 333 17.04 -13.35 0.90
C GLU A 333 15.60 -13.78 1.17
N ASP A 334 15.26 -14.09 2.43
CA ASP A 334 13.89 -14.42 2.82
C ASP A 334 12.90 -13.35 2.45
N LEU A 335 13.25 -12.08 2.72
CA LEU A 335 12.38 -10.93 2.50
C LEU A 335 11.99 -10.73 1.04
N LYS A 336 12.76 -11.23 0.08
CA LYS A 336 12.38 -11.17 -1.36
C LYS A 336 11.06 -11.89 -1.67
N THR A 337 10.66 -12.85 -0.86
CA THR A 337 9.50 -13.70 -1.10
C THR A 337 8.41 -13.58 -0.03
N MET A 338 8.58 -12.71 0.96
CA MET A 338 7.66 -12.58 2.09
C MET A 338 6.59 -11.51 1.88
N CYS A 339 5.42 -11.77 2.45
CA CYS A 339 4.37 -10.79 2.61
C CYS A 339 4.47 -10.04 3.95
N THR A 340 3.72 -8.95 4.11
CA THR A 340 3.84 -8.05 5.28
C THR A 340 3.54 -8.74 6.61
N ASN A 341 2.53 -9.62 6.68
CA ASN A 341 2.23 -10.41 7.88
C ASN A 341 3.38 -11.36 8.24
N GLU A 342 4.00 -12.00 7.24
CA GLU A 342 5.11 -12.93 7.44
C GLU A 342 6.35 -12.21 8.01
N ILE A 343 6.64 -10.98 7.53
CA ILE A 343 7.77 -10.21 8.09
C ILE A 343 7.48 -9.75 9.51
N THR A 344 6.24 -9.39 9.82
CA THR A 344 5.85 -9.01 11.18
C THR A 344 5.99 -10.18 12.13
N GLU A 345 5.59 -11.38 11.72
CA GLU A 345 5.70 -12.59 12.52
C GLU A 345 7.18 -13.02 12.72
N LYS A 346 7.98 -13.02 11.65
CA LYS A 346 9.35 -13.57 11.68
C LYS A 346 10.39 -12.56 12.16
N TYR A 347 10.28 -11.31 11.76
CA TYR A 347 11.30 -10.27 11.98
C TYR A 347 10.83 -9.15 12.91
N GLY A 348 9.54 -9.02 13.18
CA GLY A 348 8.98 -7.95 13.98
C GLY A 348 9.73 -7.74 15.30
N HIS A 349 9.93 -6.46 15.65
CA HIS A 349 10.65 -5.99 16.85
C HIS A 349 12.13 -6.37 16.93
N GLN A 350 12.74 -6.92 15.87
CA GLN A 350 14.18 -7.02 15.77
C GLN A 350 14.77 -5.65 15.40
N THR A 351 16.06 -5.45 15.72
CA THR A 351 16.81 -4.29 15.22
C THR A 351 17.75 -4.71 14.11
N THR A 352 17.94 -3.85 13.12
CA THR A 352 18.82 -4.14 11.98
C THR A 352 20.31 -4.24 12.38
N SER A 353 20.67 -3.73 13.56
CA SER A 353 21.99 -3.93 14.15
C SER A 353 22.35 -5.43 14.35
N MET A 354 21.32 -6.31 14.46
CA MET A 354 21.52 -7.77 14.53
C MET A 354 21.91 -8.38 13.18
N TRP A 355 21.82 -7.64 12.09
CA TRP A 355 22.07 -8.10 10.71
C TRP A 355 23.44 -7.69 10.19
N THR A 356 24.14 -6.78 10.89
CA THR A 356 25.45 -6.28 10.49
C THR A 356 26.58 -6.96 11.27
N LYS A 357 27.80 -6.99 10.70
CA LYS A 357 28.98 -7.62 11.33
C LYS A 357 29.48 -6.86 12.55
N ASP A 358 29.37 -5.54 12.51
CA ASP A 358 29.90 -4.63 13.55
C ASP A 358 28.83 -4.12 14.53
N GLY A 359 27.58 -4.56 14.37
CA GLY A 359 26.46 -4.20 15.24
C GLY A 359 25.89 -2.80 15.00
N ARG A 360 26.31 -2.08 13.94
CA ARG A 360 25.65 -0.85 13.50
C ARG A 360 24.28 -1.18 12.92
N SER A 361 23.32 -0.26 13.05
CA SER A 361 22.07 -0.35 12.31
C SER A 361 22.30 -0.25 10.80
N LEU A 362 21.34 -0.73 9.99
CA LEU A 362 21.43 -0.56 8.54
C LEU A 362 21.39 0.91 8.12
N ASP A 363 20.69 1.78 8.85
CA ASP A 363 20.73 3.25 8.64
C ASP A 363 22.17 3.79 8.80
N GLU A 364 22.86 3.43 9.87
CA GLU A 364 24.26 3.83 10.10
C GLU A 364 25.22 3.25 9.05
N LEU A 365 25.01 1.99 8.67
CA LEU A 365 25.80 1.35 7.63
C LEU A 365 25.63 2.07 6.27
N LEU A 366 24.39 2.26 5.81
CA LEU A 366 24.10 2.90 4.54
C LEU A 366 24.60 4.35 4.50
N LYS A 367 24.55 5.08 5.63
CA LYS A 367 25.15 6.42 5.75
C LYS A 367 26.66 6.44 5.63
N SER A 368 27.35 5.37 5.97
CA SER A 368 28.78 5.26 5.76
C SER A 368 29.17 4.91 4.31
N MET A 369 28.18 4.61 3.45
CA MET A 369 28.37 4.18 2.05
C MET A 369 27.89 5.30 1.10
N PRO A 370 28.78 6.13 0.50
CA PRO A 370 28.37 7.27 -0.32
C PRO A 370 27.46 6.91 -1.50
N LYS A 371 27.68 5.76 -2.14
CA LYS A 371 26.81 5.28 -3.22
C LYS A 371 25.42 4.92 -2.73
N ALA A 372 25.29 4.27 -1.57
CA ALA A 372 24.01 3.94 -0.97
C ALA A 372 23.24 5.21 -0.59
N GLN A 373 23.94 6.20 -0.02
CA GLN A 373 23.33 7.51 0.27
C GLN A 373 22.80 8.19 -1.00
N ALA A 374 23.58 8.18 -2.09
CA ALA A 374 23.14 8.75 -3.35
C ALA A 374 21.90 8.02 -3.91
N ALA A 375 21.87 6.68 -3.79
CA ALA A 375 20.73 5.87 -4.18
C ALA A 375 19.48 6.16 -3.33
N MET A 376 19.63 6.30 -2.01
CA MET A 376 18.55 6.67 -1.08
C MET A 376 18.03 8.09 -1.38
N GLU A 377 18.92 9.06 -1.56
CA GLU A 377 18.54 10.43 -1.92
C GLU A 377 17.82 10.48 -3.28
N ALA A 378 18.16 9.61 -4.23
CA ALA A 378 17.46 9.53 -5.52
C ALA A 378 15.98 9.13 -5.35
N GLN A 379 15.63 8.40 -4.29
CA GLN A 379 14.27 7.99 -3.98
C GLN A 379 13.45 9.06 -3.21
N ARG A 380 14.09 10.12 -2.73
CA ARG A 380 13.39 11.20 -2.01
C ARG A 380 12.31 11.83 -2.88
N ILE A 381 11.08 11.98 -2.33
CA ILE A 381 9.95 12.65 -2.98
C ILE A 381 10.09 14.18 -2.80
N GLY A 382 9.46 14.94 -3.68
CA GLY A 382 9.53 16.41 -3.69
C GLY A 382 10.66 16.93 -4.57
N LYS A 383 11.06 16.20 -5.59
CA LYS A 383 12.06 16.63 -6.59
C LYS A 383 11.47 17.51 -7.69
N SER A 384 10.16 17.39 -7.90
CA SER A 384 9.41 18.18 -8.90
C SER A 384 8.15 18.78 -8.28
N ILE A 385 7.58 19.76 -8.98
CA ILE A 385 6.31 20.38 -8.57
C ILE A 385 5.17 19.46 -9.04
N PRO A 386 4.21 19.11 -8.17
CA PRO A 386 3.02 18.38 -8.56
C PRO A 386 2.24 19.04 -9.70
N ALA A 387 1.83 18.26 -10.69
CA ALA A 387 1.11 18.76 -11.87
C ALA A 387 -0.35 19.16 -11.58
N ALA A 388 -0.89 18.77 -10.41
CA ALA A 388 -2.25 19.09 -9.98
C ALA A 388 -2.31 19.17 -8.44
N PRO A 389 -3.42 19.67 -7.83
CA PRO A 389 -3.53 19.79 -6.38
C PRO A 389 -3.32 18.48 -5.63
N VAL A 390 -2.63 18.54 -4.50
CA VAL A 390 -2.33 17.40 -3.64
C VAL A 390 -2.92 17.60 -2.25
N MET A 391 -3.56 16.55 -1.71
CA MET A 391 -3.85 16.47 -0.29
C MET A 391 -2.90 15.48 0.36
N ILE A 392 -2.23 15.90 1.44
CA ILE A 392 -1.39 15.06 2.29
C ILE A 392 -2.07 14.95 3.65
N VAL A 393 -2.22 13.73 4.15
CA VAL A 393 -2.67 13.46 5.53
C VAL A 393 -1.58 12.64 6.22
N SER A 394 -1.20 13.01 7.43
CA SER A 394 -0.19 12.28 8.21
C SER A 394 -0.48 12.32 9.70
N GLY A 395 -0.28 11.21 10.40
CA GLY A 395 -0.60 11.06 11.82
C GLY A 395 0.59 11.41 12.72
N ARG A 396 0.35 12.20 13.77
CA ARG A 396 1.39 12.54 14.75
C ARG A 396 1.87 11.37 15.58
N HIS A 397 1.06 10.30 15.64
CA HIS A 397 1.34 9.09 16.41
C HIS A 397 1.71 7.91 15.51
N ASP A 398 1.97 8.17 14.23
CA ASP A 398 2.44 7.17 13.29
C ASP A 398 3.87 6.75 13.66
N LEU A 399 4.05 5.47 13.98
CA LEU A 399 5.33 4.88 14.37
C LEU A 399 6.08 4.29 13.17
N ASN A 400 5.45 4.23 11.98
CA ASN A 400 6.07 3.68 10.79
C ASN A 400 6.55 4.78 9.84
N VAL A 401 5.67 5.72 9.48
CA VAL A 401 6.04 6.86 8.64
C VAL A 401 5.92 8.15 9.46
N GLU A 402 7.05 8.66 9.91
CA GLU A 402 7.10 9.86 10.73
C GLU A 402 6.39 11.03 10.06
N TYR A 403 5.47 11.69 10.76
CA TYR A 403 4.62 12.74 10.20
C TYR A 403 5.41 13.97 9.74
N GLN A 404 6.59 14.23 10.31
CA GLN A 404 7.38 15.42 10.01
C GLN A 404 7.87 15.42 8.55
N GLN A 405 8.28 14.26 8.01
CA GLN A 405 8.74 14.17 6.62
C GLN A 405 7.61 14.48 5.61
N ALA A 406 6.38 14.05 5.91
CA ALA A 406 5.21 14.35 5.08
C ALA A 406 4.85 15.85 5.13
N LYS A 407 5.00 16.47 6.29
CA LYS A 407 4.81 17.90 6.49
C LYS A 407 5.88 18.74 5.80
N ASP A 408 7.13 18.28 5.83
CA ASP A 408 8.24 18.95 5.15
C ASP A 408 8.10 18.83 3.63
N LEU A 409 7.62 17.70 3.12
CA LEU A 409 7.22 17.55 1.72
C LEU A 409 6.16 18.59 1.34
N ALA A 410 5.09 18.71 2.15
CA ALA A 410 4.03 19.70 1.92
C ALA A 410 4.59 21.14 1.88
N ARG A 411 5.45 21.50 2.83
CA ARG A 411 6.11 22.81 2.88
C ARG A 411 6.98 23.06 1.66
N LYS A 412 7.75 22.05 1.25
CA LYS A 412 8.61 22.13 0.06
C LYS A 412 7.80 22.40 -1.21
N TRP A 413 6.73 21.65 -1.42
CA TRP A 413 5.84 21.85 -2.56
C TRP A 413 5.11 23.20 -2.50
N CYS A 414 4.64 23.61 -1.32
CA CYS A 414 4.07 24.94 -1.11
C CYS A 414 5.05 26.07 -1.50
N ALA A 415 6.30 25.97 -1.04
CA ALA A 415 7.34 26.95 -1.34
C ALA A 415 7.66 27.00 -2.84
N ALA A 416 7.49 25.87 -3.56
CA ALA A 416 7.63 25.78 -5.01
C ALA A 416 6.37 26.24 -5.78
N GLY A 417 5.31 26.70 -5.10
CA GLY A 417 4.08 27.22 -5.72
C GLY A 417 3.01 26.16 -6.04
N ALA A 418 3.17 24.93 -5.57
CA ALA A 418 2.16 23.89 -5.75
C ALA A 418 0.91 24.17 -4.91
N SER A 419 -0.23 23.66 -5.37
CA SER A 419 -1.48 23.64 -4.60
C SER A 419 -1.50 22.44 -3.66
N VAL A 420 -1.30 22.66 -2.36
CA VAL A 420 -1.17 21.60 -1.36
C VAL A 420 -2.09 21.85 -0.18
N LEU A 421 -2.80 20.80 0.23
CA LEU A 421 -3.53 20.70 1.48
C LEU A 421 -2.84 19.68 2.36
N TYR A 422 -2.24 20.12 3.46
CA TYR A 422 -1.71 19.23 4.48
C TYR A 422 -2.60 19.22 5.71
N ARG A 423 -2.87 18.03 6.24
CA ARG A 423 -3.64 17.84 7.47
C ARG A 423 -2.97 16.81 8.37
N ASP A 424 -2.92 17.11 9.67
CA ASP A 424 -2.65 16.09 10.67
C ASP A 424 -3.86 15.16 10.80
N ASP A 425 -3.62 13.86 10.92
CA ASP A 425 -4.65 12.90 11.31
C ASP A 425 -5.06 13.13 12.77
N TYR A 426 -6.33 12.97 13.05
CA TYR A 426 -6.94 13.24 14.36
C TYR A 426 -6.95 12.04 15.32
N MET A 427 -6.46 10.88 14.87
CA MET A 427 -6.51 9.66 15.68
C MET A 427 -5.70 9.80 16.97
N ALA A 428 -6.26 9.27 18.06
CA ALA A 428 -5.57 9.14 19.35
C ALA A 428 -4.38 8.18 19.23
N LYS A 429 -3.51 8.20 20.23
CA LYS A 429 -2.38 7.27 20.26
C LYS A 429 -2.87 5.84 20.48
N LEU A 430 -2.62 4.97 19.48
CA LEU A 430 -3.01 3.56 19.44
C LEU A 430 -1.79 2.63 19.29
N GLY A 431 -0.56 3.14 19.53
CA GLY A 431 0.68 2.40 19.35
C GLY A 431 0.92 2.04 17.88
N ASP A 432 1.30 0.80 17.61
CA ASP A 432 1.65 0.30 16.27
C ASP A 432 0.47 0.36 15.27
N TYR A 433 -0.77 0.45 15.78
CA TYR A 433 -1.95 0.53 14.94
C TYR A 433 -2.19 1.92 14.32
N ASN A 434 -1.55 2.99 14.80
CA ASN A 434 -1.79 4.35 14.30
C ASN A 434 -1.58 4.46 12.80
N HIS A 435 -0.52 3.87 12.27
CA HIS A 435 -0.24 3.88 10.84
C HIS A 435 -1.38 3.26 10.02
N PHE A 436 -1.82 2.08 10.41
CA PHE A 436 -2.85 1.34 9.68
C PHE A 436 -4.25 1.95 9.80
N VAL A 437 -4.61 2.44 10.98
CA VAL A 437 -5.90 3.11 11.19
C VAL A 437 -6.00 4.41 10.40
N GLN A 438 -4.87 5.10 10.16
CA GLN A 438 -4.81 6.28 9.33
C GLN A 438 -5.23 6.01 7.88
N ALA A 439 -5.05 4.81 7.35
CA ALA A 439 -5.57 4.44 6.04
C ALA A 439 -7.08 4.69 5.95
N ILE A 440 -7.81 4.42 7.04
CA ILE A 440 -9.26 4.60 7.11
C ILE A 440 -9.62 6.04 7.49
N SER A 441 -9.06 6.58 8.57
CA SER A 441 -9.38 7.93 9.05
C SER A 441 -9.01 9.01 8.04
N GLY A 442 -7.86 8.85 7.37
CA GLY A 442 -7.44 9.77 6.33
C GLY A 442 -8.31 9.73 5.08
N ALA A 443 -8.90 8.58 4.77
CA ALA A 443 -9.77 8.42 3.60
C ALA A 443 -11.06 9.26 3.70
N GLU A 444 -11.52 9.59 4.90
CA GLU A 444 -12.62 10.53 5.12
C GLU A 444 -12.35 11.90 4.46
N PHE A 445 -11.10 12.32 4.40
CA PHE A 445 -10.69 13.55 3.73
C PHE A 445 -10.28 13.32 2.28
N GLY A 446 -9.57 12.22 2.02
CA GLY A 446 -8.99 11.92 0.72
C GLY A 446 -10.02 11.65 -0.36
N ILE A 447 -11.05 10.85 -0.07
CA ILE A 447 -12.07 10.49 -1.06
C ILE A 447 -12.90 11.71 -1.48
N PRO A 448 -13.47 12.53 -0.58
CA PRO A 448 -14.14 13.76 -0.98
C PRO A 448 -13.23 14.72 -1.73
N PHE A 449 -11.96 14.85 -1.33
CA PHE A 449 -11.00 15.69 -2.04
C PHE A 449 -10.85 15.23 -3.49
N ILE A 450 -10.64 13.96 -3.77
CA ILE A 450 -10.50 13.44 -5.14
C ILE A 450 -11.81 13.64 -5.94
N LEU A 451 -12.97 13.38 -5.35
CA LEU A 451 -14.26 13.60 -6.01
C LEU A 451 -14.49 15.07 -6.37
N ASP A 452 -14.08 16.00 -5.52
CA ASP A 452 -14.11 17.43 -5.80
C ASP A 452 -13.19 17.82 -6.97
N ARG A 453 -11.99 17.22 -7.01
CA ARG A 453 -11.07 17.45 -8.14
C ARG A 453 -11.65 16.98 -9.45
N PHE A 454 -12.26 15.80 -9.50
CA PHE A 454 -12.95 15.30 -10.68
C PHE A 454 -14.10 16.22 -11.14
N ASN A 455 -14.79 16.84 -10.20
CA ASN A 455 -15.86 17.81 -10.49
C ASN A 455 -15.35 19.21 -10.84
N GLY A 456 -14.02 19.42 -10.82
CA GLY A 456 -13.41 20.73 -11.11
C GLY A 456 -13.67 21.79 -10.03
N VAL A 457 -13.96 21.34 -8.79
CA VAL A 457 -14.06 22.25 -7.64
C VAL A 457 -12.64 22.75 -7.30
N PRO A 458 -12.36 24.05 -7.31
CA PRO A 458 -11.02 24.55 -7.05
C PRO A 458 -10.61 24.35 -5.59
N VAL A 459 -9.30 24.18 -5.34
CA VAL A 459 -8.74 24.27 -3.99
C VAL A 459 -8.76 25.73 -3.57
N LYS A 460 -9.27 26.04 -2.40
CA LYS A 460 -9.24 27.39 -1.84
C LYS A 460 -7.83 27.70 -1.32
N GLY A 461 -7.15 28.64 -1.95
CA GLY A 461 -5.76 29.00 -1.62
C GLY A 461 -4.74 28.02 -2.18
N ALA A 462 -3.52 28.49 -2.43
CA ALA A 462 -2.47 27.68 -3.06
C ALA A 462 -1.86 26.66 -2.08
N CYS A 463 -1.75 27.03 -0.79
CA CYS A 463 -1.11 26.21 0.24
C CYS A 463 -1.87 26.32 1.56
N GLN A 464 -2.24 25.20 2.13
CA GLN A 464 -2.88 25.11 3.43
C GLN A 464 -2.20 24.01 4.25
N ILE A 465 -1.54 24.40 5.33
CA ILE A 465 -0.90 23.48 6.28
C ILE A 465 -1.62 23.59 7.61
N SER A 466 -2.45 22.60 7.94
CA SER A 466 -3.13 22.49 9.23
C SER A 466 -2.24 21.71 10.20
N GLU A 467 -1.85 22.35 11.27
CA GLU A 467 -1.00 21.76 12.33
C GLU A 467 -1.82 21.19 13.50
N LYS A 468 -3.14 21.35 13.45
CA LYS A 468 -4.04 20.84 14.49
C LYS A 468 -4.84 19.68 13.91
N ALA A 469 -4.80 18.55 14.61
CA ALA A 469 -5.76 17.48 14.38
C ALA A 469 -7.17 18.06 14.57
N ASN A 470 -8.05 17.86 13.58
CA ASN A 470 -9.45 18.19 13.75
C ASN A 470 -10.16 16.97 14.33
N PRO A 471 -10.81 17.06 15.48
CA PRO A 471 -11.65 15.98 15.98
C PRO A 471 -12.72 15.60 14.94
N ILE A 472 -13.18 14.36 14.99
CA ILE A 472 -14.33 13.90 14.17
C ILE A 472 -15.49 14.87 14.44
N GLY A 473 -16.04 15.47 13.38
CA GLY A 473 -17.15 16.42 13.49
C GLY A 473 -16.79 17.91 13.60
N SER A 474 -15.50 18.27 13.75
CA SER A 474 -15.07 19.68 13.75
C SER A 474 -14.46 20.09 12.40
N ALA A 475 -15.13 19.86 11.29
CA ALA A 475 -14.71 20.38 9.99
C ALA A 475 -14.95 21.88 9.90
N GLN A 476 -14.14 22.68 10.57
CA GLN A 476 -13.95 24.09 10.27
C GLN A 476 -12.82 24.25 9.26
N GLY A 477 -13.18 24.18 8.03
CA GLY A 477 -12.31 24.41 6.88
C GLY A 477 -13.04 23.94 5.65
N SER A 478 -14.08 24.69 5.28
CA SER A 478 -14.74 24.79 3.96
C SER A 478 -14.75 23.54 3.06
N VAL A 479 -15.26 22.42 3.58
CA VAL A 479 -16.12 21.54 2.82
C VAL A 479 -17.52 21.79 3.38
N GLU A 480 -18.33 22.63 2.75
CA GLU A 480 -19.74 22.75 3.08
C GLU A 480 -20.36 21.36 2.98
N GLY A 481 -20.67 20.77 4.12
CA GLY A 481 -21.33 19.46 4.21
C GLY A 481 -20.82 18.48 5.25
N ALA A 482 -20.01 18.86 6.23
CA ALA A 482 -19.70 18.00 7.36
C ALA A 482 -20.96 17.79 8.24
N VAL A 483 -21.41 16.53 8.36
CA VAL A 483 -22.52 16.15 9.26
C VAL A 483 -21.94 15.82 10.64
N ASN A 484 -22.55 16.38 11.66
CA ASN A 484 -22.27 16.10 13.06
C ASN A 484 -22.70 14.65 13.37
N LEU A 485 -21.78 13.81 13.87
CA LEU A 485 -22.08 12.42 14.25
C LEU A 485 -23.05 12.31 15.45
N SER A 486 -23.29 13.41 16.19
CA SER A 486 -24.28 13.46 17.25
C SER A 486 -25.75 13.38 16.76
N ASP A 487 -25.99 13.55 15.45
CA ASP A 487 -27.34 13.48 14.88
C ASP A 487 -27.73 12.07 14.41
N VAL A 488 -26.85 11.08 14.59
CA VAL A 488 -27.18 9.66 14.43
C VAL A 488 -27.59 9.09 15.79
N ALA A 489 -28.78 9.44 16.24
CA ALA A 489 -29.45 8.74 17.31
C ALA A 489 -29.62 7.27 16.89
N VAL A 490 -28.85 6.40 17.51
CA VAL A 490 -29.08 4.95 17.47
C VAL A 490 -30.43 4.73 18.13
N GLY A 491 -31.44 4.49 17.32
CA GLY A 491 -32.74 4.03 17.76
C GLY A 491 -32.59 2.65 18.41
N SER A 492 -32.36 2.64 19.70
CA SER A 492 -32.48 1.45 20.54
C SER A 492 -33.98 1.21 20.77
N SER A 493 -34.61 0.51 19.87
CA SER A 493 -35.88 -0.15 20.16
C SER A 493 -36.19 -1.12 19.02
N VAL A 494 -35.92 -2.39 19.22
CA VAL A 494 -36.77 -3.57 18.98
C VAL A 494 -36.02 -4.81 19.48
N LEU A 495 -36.10 -5.07 20.76
CA LEU A 495 -36.18 -6.41 21.28
C LEU A 495 -37.44 -6.42 22.16
N GLY A 496 -38.55 -6.71 21.55
CA GLY A 496 -39.82 -7.02 22.17
C GLY A 496 -40.13 -8.48 21.96
N SER A 497 -40.21 -9.20 23.06
CA SER A 497 -40.65 -10.58 23.24
C SER A 497 -41.96 -10.91 22.54
N SER A 498 -42.00 -11.98 21.82
CA SER A 498 -42.98 -13.10 21.92
C SER A 498 -42.62 -14.22 20.97
#